data_a3ff95800190e3db7e6f57607898fc1e
#
_entry.id   a3ff95800190e3db7e6f57607898fc1e
#
_cell.length_a   1.000
_cell.length_b   1.000
_cell.length_c   1.000
_cell.angle_alpha   90.00
_cell.angle_beta   90.00
_cell.angle_gamma   90.00
#
_symmetry.space_group_name_H-M   'P 1'
#
loop_
_entity.id
_entity.type
_entity.pdbx_description
1 polymer ?
#
loop_
_entity_poly.entity_id
_entity_poly.type
_entity_poly.pdbx_seq_one_letter_code
_entity_poly.pdbx_strand_id
1 'polypeptide(L)'
;GTLQVLAYAQEEATSFIRKGLVYNIDKTCQALVEIIKNLEETLDSKIAKVYVGISGQSVHTIKSVINRSLGKTEIISQNLVDSISDENIGLPVDNKVILEVIPQEFKIGDNYQKDPVGVASDHIEGHYLNIVAREDARKNLLHSFEKADIEIADLLVSPLAAAKLLVPEADKRAGCAFIDFGAETTTVAIFKNELLRFLTVIPLGGNNI
;
A
#
# COMPACT_ATOMS: atom_id res chain seq x y z
N GLY A 1 14.04 19.82 2.33
CA GLY A 1 15.11 19.26 3.15
C GLY A 1 15.79 18.13 2.40
N THR A 2 17.06 17.90 2.66
CA THR A 2 17.83 16.81 2.08
C THR A 2 17.62 15.56 2.96
N LEU A 3 17.28 14.43 2.36
CA LEU A 3 17.17 13.15 3.06
C LEU A 3 18.59 12.59 3.24
N GLN A 4 18.96 12.23 4.46
CA GLN A 4 20.26 11.65 4.77
C GLN A 4 20.08 10.25 5.37
N VAL A 5 20.78 9.26 4.82
CA VAL A 5 20.86 7.91 5.41
C VAL A 5 21.92 7.95 6.52
N LEU A 6 21.50 7.66 7.76
CA LEU A 6 22.37 7.69 8.94
C LEU A 6 23.00 6.33 9.22
N ALA A 7 22.27 5.24 8.99
CA ALA A 7 22.74 3.87 9.16
C ALA A 7 22.03 2.93 8.19
N TYR A 8 22.63 1.78 7.94
CA TYR A 8 22.07 0.73 7.09
C TYR A 8 22.46 -0.64 7.67
N ALA A 9 21.52 -1.58 7.69
CA ALA A 9 21.76 -2.97 8.05
C ALA A 9 20.93 -3.89 7.16
N GLN A 10 21.39 -5.10 6.90
CA GLN A 10 20.66 -6.12 6.16
C GLN A 10 20.96 -7.51 6.70
N GLU A 11 19.97 -8.40 6.52
CA GLU A 11 20.08 -9.83 6.82
C GLU A 11 19.60 -10.65 5.63
N GLU A 12 20.22 -11.80 5.41
CA GLU A 12 19.81 -12.72 4.35
C GLU A 12 18.57 -13.48 4.78
N ALA A 13 17.49 -13.38 3.99
CA ALA A 13 16.18 -13.88 4.34
C ALA A 13 15.66 -15.02 3.44
N THR A 14 16.46 -15.52 2.48
CA THR A 14 16.04 -16.48 1.44
C THR A 14 15.46 -17.79 1.99
N SER A 15 15.79 -18.18 3.21
CA SER A 15 15.30 -19.41 3.84
C SER A 15 13.96 -19.24 4.59
N PHE A 16 13.52 -18.01 4.86
CA PHE A 16 12.34 -17.74 5.68
C PHE A 16 11.40 -16.67 5.13
N ILE A 17 11.85 -15.88 4.15
CA ILE A 17 11.03 -14.96 3.34
C ILE A 17 11.20 -15.37 1.88
N ARG A 18 10.09 -15.56 1.16
CA ARG A 18 10.10 -15.91 -0.25
C ARG A 18 9.04 -15.10 -0.99
N LYS A 19 9.43 -14.52 -2.13
CA LYS A 19 8.54 -13.70 -2.95
C LYS A 19 7.81 -12.60 -2.14
N GLY A 20 8.53 -12.05 -1.14
CA GLY A 20 8.02 -11.02 -0.22
C GLY A 20 7.05 -11.53 0.86
N LEU A 21 6.89 -12.85 1.05
CA LEU A 21 6.02 -13.42 2.07
C LEU A 21 6.83 -14.08 3.20
N VAL A 22 6.43 -13.82 4.44
CA VAL A 22 7.00 -14.47 5.63
C VAL A 22 6.49 -15.90 5.74
N TYR A 23 7.40 -16.87 5.63
CA TYR A 23 7.12 -18.30 5.80
C TYR A 23 7.53 -18.82 7.18
N ASN A 24 8.51 -18.21 7.82
CA ASN A 24 8.98 -18.61 9.15
C ASN A 24 9.07 -17.37 10.05
N ILE A 25 8.09 -17.25 10.94
CA ILE A 25 7.96 -16.10 11.85
C ILE A 25 9.14 -16.04 12.82
N ASP A 26 9.60 -17.19 13.35
CA ASP A 26 10.68 -17.24 14.34
C ASP A 26 12.01 -16.75 13.75
N LYS A 27 12.36 -17.23 12.56
CA LYS A 27 13.58 -16.77 11.86
C LYS A 27 13.46 -15.30 11.42
N THR A 28 12.29 -14.86 11.02
CA THR A 28 12.07 -13.45 10.68
C THR A 28 12.23 -12.58 11.92
N CYS A 29 11.65 -12.98 13.06
CA CYS A 29 11.84 -12.30 14.34
C CYS A 29 13.33 -12.20 14.72
N GLN A 30 14.10 -13.29 14.63
CA GLN A 30 15.54 -13.28 14.92
C GLN A 30 16.30 -12.28 14.02
N ALA A 31 16.03 -12.31 12.72
CA ALA A 31 16.65 -11.38 11.77
C ALA A 31 16.29 -9.91 12.06
N LEU A 32 15.03 -9.63 12.42
CA LEU A 32 14.58 -8.30 12.81
C LEU A 32 15.31 -7.78 14.05
N VAL A 33 15.45 -8.62 15.09
CA VAL A 33 16.19 -8.28 16.32
C VAL A 33 17.63 -7.95 15.99
N GLU A 34 18.30 -8.75 15.14
CA GLU A 34 19.69 -8.52 14.77
C GLU A 34 19.85 -7.23 13.95
N ILE A 35 18.95 -6.95 12.99
CA ILE A 35 18.96 -5.70 12.23
C ILE A 35 18.81 -4.49 13.15
N ILE A 36 17.85 -4.50 14.08
CA ILE A 36 17.61 -3.38 15.01
C ILE A 36 18.84 -3.19 15.90
N LYS A 37 19.39 -4.26 16.45
CA LYS A 37 20.60 -4.19 17.27
C LYS A 37 21.78 -3.55 16.52
N ASN A 38 22.05 -3.99 15.29
CA ASN A 38 23.15 -3.45 14.47
C ASN A 38 22.94 -1.96 14.15
N LEU A 39 21.70 -1.55 13.89
CA LEU A 39 21.35 -0.14 13.65
C LEU A 39 21.53 0.70 14.92
N GLU A 40 21.06 0.23 16.08
CA GLU A 40 21.20 0.91 17.37
C GLU A 40 22.66 1.08 17.80
N GLU A 41 23.49 0.04 17.60
CA GLU A 41 24.93 0.09 17.85
C GLU A 41 25.61 1.12 16.93
N THR A 42 25.22 1.19 15.65
CA THR A 42 25.79 2.15 14.70
C THR A 42 25.37 3.59 15.02
N LEU A 43 24.13 3.79 15.46
CA LEU A 43 23.54 5.10 15.74
C LEU A 43 23.85 5.60 17.16
N ASP A 44 24.36 4.73 18.04
CA ASP A 44 24.48 4.98 19.49
C ASP A 44 23.15 5.50 20.10
N SER A 45 22.03 4.93 19.64
CA SER A 45 20.68 5.37 20.00
C SER A 45 19.67 4.26 19.87
N LYS A 46 18.63 4.29 20.71
CA LYS A 46 17.52 3.33 20.65
C LYS A 46 16.51 3.69 19.54
N ILE A 47 16.02 2.66 18.86
CA ILE A 47 14.98 2.76 17.85
C ILE A 47 13.65 2.42 18.52
N ALA A 48 12.80 3.45 18.74
CA ALA A 48 11.52 3.27 19.41
C ALA A 48 10.45 2.68 18.49
N LYS A 49 10.42 3.10 17.22
CA LYS A 49 9.40 2.71 16.23
C LYS A 49 10.01 2.58 14.84
N VAL A 50 9.38 1.73 14.02
CA VAL A 50 9.79 1.52 12.64
C VAL A 50 8.63 1.69 11.67
N TYR A 51 8.92 2.17 10.46
CA TYR A 51 8.02 2.08 9.32
C TYR A 51 8.29 0.77 8.59
N VAL A 52 7.25 0.01 8.30
CA VAL A 52 7.39 -1.31 7.69
C VAL A 52 6.82 -1.31 6.27
N GLY A 53 7.66 -1.68 5.32
CA GLY A 53 7.22 -1.86 3.94
C GLY A 53 6.61 -3.24 3.72
N ILE A 54 5.35 -3.28 3.23
CA ILE A 54 4.71 -4.50 2.76
C ILE A 54 4.78 -4.58 1.24
N SER A 55 5.18 -5.73 0.74
CA SER A 55 5.22 -6.08 -0.68
C SER A 55 4.99 -7.58 -0.85
N GLY A 56 5.30 -8.12 -2.04
CA GLY A 56 5.25 -9.55 -2.33
C GLY A 56 4.09 -9.95 -3.24
N GLN A 57 4.13 -11.22 -3.64
CA GLN A 57 3.27 -11.78 -4.70
C GLN A 57 1.75 -11.70 -4.44
N SER A 58 1.33 -11.38 -3.22
CA SER A 58 -0.09 -11.22 -2.89
C SER A 58 -0.62 -9.80 -3.10
N VAL A 59 0.29 -8.82 -3.28
CA VAL A 59 -0.09 -7.40 -3.40
C VAL A 59 -0.54 -7.11 -4.82
N HIS A 60 -1.77 -6.62 -4.95
CA HIS A 60 -2.37 -6.19 -6.22
C HIS A 60 -3.51 -5.22 -5.98
N THR A 61 -3.99 -4.61 -7.05
CA THR A 61 -5.14 -3.70 -7.00
C THR A 61 -6.43 -4.38 -7.41
N ILE A 62 -7.52 -4.02 -6.74
CA ILE A 62 -8.90 -4.32 -7.12
C ILE A 62 -9.69 -3.02 -7.22
N LYS A 63 -10.66 -2.98 -8.13
CA LYS A 63 -11.59 -1.85 -8.27
C LYS A 63 -12.85 -2.13 -7.47
N SER A 64 -13.41 -1.08 -6.88
CA SER A 64 -14.72 -1.12 -6.23
C SER A 64 -15.51 0.15 -6.55
N VAL A 65 -16.81 0.04 -6.44
CA VAL A 65 -17.76 1.16 -6.63
C VAL A 65 -18.75 1.13 -5.48
N ILE A 66 -18.85 2.23 -4.76
CA ILE A 66 -19.86 2.43 -3.73
C ILE A 66 -20.93 3.35 -4.27
N ASN A 67 -22.16 2.87 -4.26
CA ASN A 67 -23.34 3.61 -4.72
C ASN A 67 -24.14 4.10 -3.51
N ARG A 68 -24.47 5.39 -3.50
CA ARG A 68 -25.29 5.98 -2.45
C ARG A 68 -26.43 6.81 -3.05
N SER A 69 -27.68 6.39 -2.79
CA SER A 69 -28.87 7.21 -3.04
C SER A 69 -29.16 8.08 -1.82
N LEU A 70 -29.41 9.36 -2.05
CA LEU A 70 -29.69 10.35 -0.99
C LEU A 70 -31.21 10.56 -0.79
N GLY A 71 -32.04 9.95 -1.67
CA GLY A 71 -33.51 10.03 -1.58
C GLY A 71 -34.09 11.36 -2.00
N LYS A 72 -33.33 12.44 -1.96
CA LYS A 72 -33.65 13.79 -2.45
C LYS A 72 -32.38 14.49 -2.90
N THR A 73 -32.55 15.50 -3.76
CA THR A 73 -31.40 16.34 -4.15
C THR A 73 -30.91 17.13 -2.95
N GLU A 74 -29.63 16.93 -2.58
CA GLU A 74 -28.93 17.66 -1.54
C GLU A 74 -27.48 17.95 -1.96
N ILE A 75 -26.84 18.89 -1.26
CA ILE A 75 -25.44 19.23 -1.52
C ILE A 75 -24.56 18.16 -0.90
N ILE A 76 -23.70 17.56 -1.73
CA ILE A 76 -22.72 16.58 -1.28
C ILE A 76 -21.75 17.24 -0.32
N SER A 77 -21.68 16.73 0.89
CA SER A 77 -20.77 17.21 1.94
C SER A 77 -19.49 16.34 2.01
N GLN A 78 -18.43 16.87 2.62
CA GLN A 78 -17.23 16.10 2.92
C GLN A 78 -17.55 14.85 3.76
N ASN A 79 -18.41 14.98 4.77
CA ASN A 79 -18.81 13.86 5.64
C ASN A 79 -19.46 12.72 4.85
N LEU A 80 -20.22 13.03 3.79
CA LEU A 80 -20.79 12.01 2.91
C LEU A 80 -19.70 11.30 2.12
N VAL A 81 -18.74 12.05 1.57
CA VAL A 81 -17.59 11.47 0.85
C VAL A 81 -16.76 10.57 1.76
N ASP A 82 -16.47 11.03 2.98
CA ASP A 82 -15.74 10.24 3.98
C ASP A 82 -16.50 8.96 4.34
N SER A 83 -17.82 9.05 4.57
CA SER A 83 -18.68 7.89 4.86
C SER A 83 -18.69 6.85 3.73
N ILE A 84 -18.67 7.29 2.46
CA ILE A 84 -18.58 6.39 1.29
C ILE A 84 -17.20 5.72 1.24
N SER A 85 -16.14 6.46 1.57
CA SER A 85 -14.79 5.92 1.65
C SER A 85 -14.65 4.89 2.78
N ASP A 86 -15.23 5.15 3.94
CA ASP A 86 -15.24 4.22 5.08
C ASP A 86 -16.01 2.93 4.74
N GLU A 87 -17.14 3.06 4.04
CA GLU A 87 -17.89 1.90 3.52
C GLU A 87 -17.03 1.05 2.58
N ASN A 88 -16.24 1.69 1.70
CA ASN A 88 -15.33 0.98 0.81
C ASN A 88 -14.24 0.22 1.58
N ILE A 89 -13.67 0.81 2.65
CA ILE A 89 -12.69 0.14 3.51
C ILE A 89 -13.30 -1.09 4.19
N GLY A 90 -14.58 -1.02 4.56
CA GLY A 90 -15.33 -2.08 5.21
C GLY A 90 -15.81 -3.21 4.28
N LEU A 91 -15.59 -3.11 2.95
CA LEU A 91 -16.01 -4.14 2.02
C LEU A 91 -15.32 -5.49 2.34
N PRO A 92 -16.07 -6.59 2.40
CA PRO A 92 -15.48 -7.90 2.55
C PRO A 92 -14.71 -8.28 1.28
N VAL A 93 -13.45 -8.65 1.45
CA VAL A 93 -12.60 -9.14 0.37
C VAL A 93 -12.08 -10.52 0.75
N ASP A 94 -12.55 -11.56 0.06
CA ASP A 94 -12.24 -12.95 0.42
C ASP A 94 -10.76 -13.21 0.63
N ASN A 95 -10.39 -13.64 1.85
CA ASN A 95 -9.01 -13.97 2.28
C ASN A 95 -7.98 -12.86 2.04
N LYS A 96 -8.42 -11.61 1.91
CA LYS A 96 -7.57 -10.44 1.69
C LYS A 96 -7.89 -9.33 2.68
N VAL A 97 -6.96 -8.41 2.80
CA VAL A 97 -7.08 -7.17 3.55
C VAL A 97 -6.78 -6.00 2.64
N ILE A 98 -7.55 -4.93 2.76
CA ILE A 98 -7.26 -3.66 2.10
C ILE A 98 -6.10 -3.00 2.86
N LEU A 99 -5.02 -2.72 2.15
CA LEU A 99 -3.84 -2.04 2.68
C LEU A 99 -3.92 -0.53 2.49
N GLU A 100 -4.44 -0.10 1.34
CA GLU A 100 -4.56 1.32 0.99
C GLU A 100 -5.75 1.51 0.04
N VAL A 101 -6.47 2.60 0.21
CA VAL A 101 -7.59 3.02 -0.65
C VAL A 101 -7.17 4.25 -1.45
N ILE A 102 -7.34 4.19 -2.75
CA ILE A 102 -7.02 5.30 -3.65
C ILE A 102 -8.32 5.73 -4.36
N PRO A 103 -8.94 6.83 -3.94
CA PRO A 103 -10.07 7.39 -4.66
C PRO A 103 -9.68 7.69 -6.11
N GLN A 104 -10.53 7.31 -7.05
CA GLN A 104 -10.30 7.55 -8.46
C GLN A 104 -11.11 8.74 -8.96
N GLU A 105 -12.41 8.59 -8.93
CA GLU A 105 -13.38 9.60 -9.38
C GLU A 105 -14.74 9.32 -8.77
N PHE A 106 -15.56 10.35 -8.70
CA PHE A 106 -16.95 10.25 -8.29
C PHE A 106 -17.85 10.53 -9.48
N LYS A 107 -18.88 9.69 -9.67
CA LYS A 107 -19.89 9.90 -10.68
C LYS A 107 -21.14 10.51 -10.06
N ILE A 108 -21.59 11.64 -10.61
CA ILE A 108 -22.77 12.38 -10.18
C ILE A 108 -23.62 12.64 -11.43
N GLY A 109 -24.78 11.99 -11.49
CA GLY A 109 -25.54 11.92 -12.74
C GLY A 109 -24.69 11.27 -13.84
N ASP A 110 -24.49 11.94 -14.96
CA ASP A 110 -23.67 11.47 -16.08
C ASP A 110 -22.24 11.99 -16.07
N ASN A 111 -21.83 12.75 -15.03
CA ASN A 111 -20.54 13.41 -14.98
C ASN A 111 -19.60 12.73 -14.00
N TYR A 112 -18.32 12.60 -14.40
CA TYR A 112 -17.23 12.15 -13.55
C TYR A 112 -16.37 13.33 -13.10
N GLN A 113 -16.03 13.37 -11.80
CA GLN A 113 -15.21 14.42 -11.22
C GLN A 113 -14.37 13.90 -10.05
N LYS A 114 -13.24 14.58 -9.81
CA LYS A 114 -12.33 14.18 -8.71
C LYS A 114 -12.85 14.63 -7.34
N ASP A 115 -13.46 15.80 -7.28
CA ASP A 115 -14.01 16.38 -6.05
C ASP A 115 -15.51 16.60 -6.22
N PRO A 116 -16.35 15.84 -5.51
CA PRO A 116 -17.80 15.95 -5.58
C PRO A 116 -18.39 16.96 -4.58
N VAL A 117 -17.58 17.48 -3.64
CA VAL A 117 -18.06 18.35 -2.54
C VAL A 117 -18.66 19.64 -3.11
N GLY A 118 -19.84 20.01 -2.61
CA GLY A 118 -20.56 21.22 -3.04
C GLY A 118 -21.47 21.01 -4.24
N VAL A 119 -21.49 19.85 -4.88
CA VAL A 119 -22.39 19.54 -5.99
C VAL A 119 -23.73 19.05 -5.45
N ALA A 120 -24.84 19.51 -6.04
CA ALA A 120 -26.18 19.06 -5.69
C ALA A 120 -26.53 17.79 -6.48
N SER A 121 -26.96 16.73 -5.78
CA SER A 121 -27.38 15.47 -6.37
C SER A 121 -28.29 14.69 -5.44
N ASP A 122 -29.03 13.75 -5.98
CA ASP A 122 -29.79 12.73 -5.28
C ASP A 122 -29.11 11.36 -5.26
N HIS A 123 -27.94 11.26 -5.96
CA HIS A 123 -27.17 10.04 -6.08
C HIS A 123 -25.68 10.35 -6.27
N ILE A 124 -24.82 9.50 -5.71
CA ILE A 124 -23.37 9.55 -5.88
C ILE A 124 -22.79 8.14 -6.00
N GLU A 125 -21.86 7.93 -6.93
CA GLU A 125 -21.05 6.73 -7.04
C GLU A 125 -19.57 7.10 -6.75
N GLY A 126 -18.98 6.50 -5.71
CA GLY A 126 -17.56 6.60 -5.45
C GLY A 126 -16.79 5.46 -6.10
N HIS A 127 -15.85 5.76 -6.99
CA HIS A 127 -14.97 4.78 -7.63
C HIS A 127 -13.62 4.73 -6.94
N TYR A 128 -13.19 3.54 -6.53
CA TYR A 128 -11.97 3.34 -5.76
C TYR A 128 -11.06 2.29 -6.41
N LEU A 129 -9.77 2.47 -6.23
CA LEU A 129 -8.75 1.46 -6.45
C LEU A 129 -8.20 1.05 -5.09
N ASN A 130 -8.45 -0.18 -4.69
CA ASN A 130 -7.98 -0.71 -3.41
C ASN A 130 -6.73 -1.54 -3.64
N ILE A 131 -5.65 -1.25 -2.92
CA ILE A 131 -4.48 -2.12 -2.85
C ILE A 131 -4.76 -3.15 -1.78
N VAL A 132 -4.71 -4.41 -2.16
CA VAL A 132 -4.99 -5.54 -1.28
C VAL A 132 -3.81 -6.49 -1.18
N ALA A 133 -3.74 -7.21 -0.07
CA ALA A 133 -2.85 -8.35 0.11
C ALA A 133 -3.60 -9.51 0.76
N ARG A 134 -3.02 -10.71 0.74
CA ARG A 134 -3.53 -11.84 1.52
C ARG A 134 -3.49 -11.52 3.00
N GLU A 135 -4.56 -11.87 3.71
CA GLU A 135 -4.68 -11.59 5.14
C GLU A 135 -3.60 -12.29 5.97
N ASP A 136 -3.28 -13.55 5.63
CA ASP A 136 -2.23 -14.33 6.29
C ASP A 136 -0.84 -13.73 6.06
N ALA A 137 -0.57 -13.18 4.88
CA ALA A 137 0.70 -12.51 4.59
C ALA A 137 0.91 -11.29 5.49
N ARG A 138 -0.13 -10.46 5.66
CA ARG A 138 -0.11 -9.33 6.59
C ARG A 138 0.02 -9.79 8.04
N LYS A 139 -0.76 -10.80 8.45
CA LYS A 139 -0.71 -11.35 9.82
C LYS A 139 0.67 -11.88 10.17
N ASN A 140 1.29 -12.67 9.30
CA ASN A 140 2.63 -13.23 9.55
C ASN A 140 3.68 -12.14 9.67
N LEU A 141 3.60 -11.10 8.82
CA LEU A 141 4.50 -9.96 8.91
C LEU A 141 4.35 -9.26 10.26
N LEU A 142 3.14 -8.84 10.64
CA LEU A 142 2.88 -8.15 11.90
C LEU A 142 3.28 -8.99 13.11
N HIS A 143 2.97 -10.29 13.11
CA HIS A 143 3.33 -11.19 14.19
C HIS A 143 4.86 -11.37 14.35
N SER A 144 5.63 -11.25 13.26
CA SER A 144 7.10 -11.28 13.34
C SER A 144 7.66 -10.06 14.09
N PHE A 145 7.08 -8.87 13.88
CA PHE A 145 7.45 -7.64 14.58
C PHE A 145 7.00 -7.64 16.04
N GLU A 146 5.75 -8.08 16.30
CA GLU A 146 5.23 -8.26 17.65
C GLU A 146 6.12 -9.20 18.47
N LYS A 147 6.50 -10.35 17.89
CA LYS A 147 7.38 -11.32 18.55
C LYS A 147 8.80 -10.78 18.79
N ALA A 148 9.26 -9.87 17.95
CA ALA A 148 10.56 -9.20 18.09
C ALA A 148 10.52 -8.02 19.08
N ASP A 149 9.35 -7.70 19.65
CA ASP A 149 9.12 -6.53 20.52
C ASP A 149 9.49 -5.21 19.83
N ILE A 150 9.15 -5.09 18.55
CA ILE A 150 9.39 -3.90 17.72
C ILE A 150 8.07 -3.20 17.43
N GLU A 151 7.94 -1.96 17.89
CA GLU A 151 6.74 -1.15 17.62
C GLU A 151 6.71 -0.67 16.17
N ILE A 152 5.59 -0.92 15.48
CA ILE A 152 5.36 -0.44 14.11
C ILE A 152 4.67 0.91 14.18
N ALA A 153 5.32 1.95 13.63
CA ALA A 153 4.73 3.28 13.50
C ALA A 153 3.66 3.31 12.40
N ASP A 154 3.95 2.68 11.25
CA ASP A 154 3.01 2.56 10.14
C ASP A 154 3.43 1.44 9.18
N LEU A 155 2.45 0.95 8.39
CA LEU A 155 2.63 -0.08 7.37
C LEU A 155 2.44 0.53 5.98
N LEU A 156 3.48 0.56 5.18
CA LEU A 156 3.50 1.20 3.88
C LEU A 156 3.51 0.16 2.74
N VAL A 157 2.79 0.42 1.66
CA VAL A 157 2.92 -0.38 0.43
C VAL A 157 4.24 0.00 -0.25
N SER A 158 5.27 -0.86 -0.12
CA SER A 158 6.64 -0.57 -0.59
C SER A 158 6.72 -0.11 -2.05
N PRO A 159 6.06 -0.78 -3.02
CA PRO A 159 6.08 -0.33 -4.40
C PRO A 159 5.52 1.07 -4.61
N LEU A 160 4.49 1.42 -3.85
CA LEU A 160 3.89 2.75 -3.96
C LEU A 160 4.79 3.83 -3.35
N ALA A 161 5.42 3.53 -2.22
CA ALA A 161 6.41 4.42 -1.60
C ALA A 161 7.61 4.65 -2.54
N ALA A 162 8.13 3.60 -3.17
CA ALA A 162 9.20 3.71 -4.16
C ALA A 162 8.78 4.55 -5.37
N ALA A 163 7.59 4.32 -5.93
CA ALA A 163 7.08 5.09 -7.05
C ALA A 163 6.84 6.58 -6.70
N LYS A 164 6.45 6.89 -5.44
CA LYS A 164 6.33 8.29 -4.97
C LYS A 164 7.66 9.03 -4.98
N LEU A 165 8.76 8.34 -4.69
CA LEU A 165 10.10 8.93 -4.65
C LEU A 165 10.76 9.01 -6.03
N LEU A 166 10.56 8.00 -6.87
CA LEU A 166 11.35 7.80 -8.09
C LEU A 166 10.66 8.32 -9.36
N VAL A 167 9.32 8.35 -9.40
CA VAL A 167 8.57 8.75 -10.59
C VAL A 167 8.14 10.21 -10.48
N PRO A 168 8.59 11.07 -11.41
CA PRO A 168 8.19 12.49 -11.44
C PRO A 168 6.67 12.65 -11.60
N GLU A 169 6.10 13.69 -10.98
CA GLU A 169 4.66 13.97 -11.08
C GLU A 169 4.21 14.27 -12.52
N ALA A 170 5.09 14.86 -13.35
CA ALA A 170 4.82 15.11 -14.77
C ALA A 170 4.58 13.78 -15.53
N ASP A 171 5.38 12.74 -15.23
CA ASP A 171 5.24 11.42 -15.86
C ASP A 171 3.99 10.70 -15.38
N LYS A 172 3.67 10.77 -14.08
CA LYS A 172 2.41 10.23 -13.53
C LYS A 172 1.19 10.91 -14.16
N ARG A 173 1.28 12.21 -14.45
CA ARG A 173 0.21 12.96 -15.13
C ARG A 173 0.05 12.53 -16.59
N ALA A 174 1.15 12.46 -17.33
CA ALA A 174 1.15 12.06 -18.75
C ALA A 174 0.71 10.59 -18.93
N GLY A 175 1.08 9.76 -17.98
CA GLY A 175 0.87 8.31 -17.98
C GLY A 175 2.18 7.56 -18.13
N CYS A 176 2.50 6.73 -17.14
CA CYS A 176 3.73 5.93 -17.14
C CYS A 176 3.51 4.58 -16.46
N ALA A 177 4.40 3.64 -16.74
CA ALA A 177 4.56 2.39 -16.01
C ALA A 177 5.85 2.46 -15.17
N PHE A 178 5.73 2.21 -13.88
CA PHE A 178 6.86 1.97 -12.98
C PHE A 178 7.05 0.47 -12.84
N ILE A 179 8.23 -0.02 -13.16
CA ILE A 179 8.59 -1.44 -13.06
C ILE A 179 9.77 -1.56 -12.10
N ASP A 180 9.57 -2.29 -11.00
CA ASP A 180 10.61 -2.64 -10.05
C ASP A 180 10.93 -4.13 -10.21
N PHE A 181 12.12 -4.40 -10.77
CA PHE A 181 12.59 -5.74 -11.09
C PHE A 181 13.50 -6.25 -9.95
N GLY A 182 12.92 -6.96 -9.00
CA GLY A 182 13.62 -7.54 -7.86
C GLY A 182 14.20 -8.92 -8.12
N ALA A 183 14.75 -9.54 -7.08
CA ALA A 183 15.35 -10.87 -7.15
C ALA A 183 14.30 -11.98 -7.39
N GLU A 184 13.19 -11.95 -6.66
CA GLU A 184 12.15 -13.00 -6.71
C GLU A 184 10.79 -12.49 -7.21
N THR A 185 10.61 -11.18 -7.33
CA THR A 185 9.36 -10.55 -7.74
C THR A 185 9.61 -9.38 -8.65
N THR A 186 8.66 -9.12 -9.55
CA THR A 186 8.61 -7.91 -10.36
C THR A 186 7.32 -7.17 -10.05
N THR A 187 7.44 -5.92 -9.64
CA THR A 187 6.28 -5.04 -9.42
C THR A 187 6.02 -4.22 -10.68
N VAL A 188 4.75 -4.12 -11.05
CA VAL A 188 4.28 -3.24 -12.12
C VAL A 188 3.23 -2.30 -11.55
N ALA A 189 3.46 -0.99 -11.62
CA ALA A 189 2.50 0.04 -11.26
C ALA A 189 2.27 0.99 -12.44
N ILE A 190 1.00 1.25 -12.76
CA ILE A 190 0.60 2.11 -13.88
C ILE A 190 -0.05 3.36 -13.30
N PHE A 191 0.48 4.52 -13.71
CA PHE A 191 -0.05 5.83 -13.34
C PHE A 191 -0.65 6.53 -14.56
N LYS A 192 -1.71 7.30 -14.34
CA LYS A 192 -2.28 8.23 -15.32
C LYS A 192 -3.10 9.30 -14.59
N ASN A 193 -3.02 10.54 -15.07
CA ASN A 193 -3.67 11.69 -14.45
C ASN A 193 -3.31 11.85 -12.96
N GLU A 194 -2.02 11.59 -12.62
CA GLU A 194 -1.43 11.61 -11.26
C GLU A 194 -1.90 10.47 -10.33
N LEU A 195 -2.85 9.66 -10.74
CA LEU A 195 -3.40 8.56 -9.95
C LEU A 195 -2.80 7.22 -10.34
N LEU A 196 -2.60 6.36 -9.34
CA LEU A 196 -2.36 4.95 -9.59
C LEU A 196 -3.63 4.35 -10.21
N ARG A 197 -3.47 3.63 -11.32
CA ARG A 197 -4.57 2.97 -12.05
C ARG A 197 -4.50 1.46 -11.97
N PHE A 198 -3.31 0.93 -11.67
CA PHE A 198 -3.07 -0.50 -11.56
C PHE A 198 -1.79 -0.75 -10.78
N LEU A 199 -1.76 -1.78 -9.95
CA LEU A 199 -0.56 -2.31 -9.32
C LEU A 199 -0.70 -3.82 -9.19
N THR A 200 0.37 -4.53 -9.49
CA THR A 200 0.49 -5.97 -9.25
C THR A 200 1.93 -6.36 -8.98
N VAL A 201 2.11 -7.45 -8.24
CA VAL A 201 3.42 -8.06 -8.01
C VAL A 201 3.44 -9.44 -8.65
N ILE A 202 4.28 -9.60 -9.64
CA ILE A 202 4.49 -10.85 -10.38
C ILE A 202 5.53 -11.68 -9.62
N PRO A 203 5.30 -12.98 -9.33
CA PRO A 203 6.20 -13.82 -8.55
C PRO A 203 7.37 -14.38 -9.36
N LEU A 204 7.97 -13.53 -10.20
CA LEU A 204 9.15 -13.80 -11.03
C LEU A 204 10.10 -12.61 -10.92
N GLY A 205 11.38 -12.86 -10.81
CA GLY A 205 12.43 -11.85 -10.71
C GLY A 205 13.75 -12.35 -11.26
N GLY A 206 14.85 -11.67 -10.96
CA GLY A 206 16.18 -11.98 -11.48
C GLY A 206 16.66 -13.40 -11.18
N ASN A 207 16.25 -14.00 -10.08
CA ASN A 207 16.60 -15.39 -9.73
C ASN A 207 15.93 -16.44 -10.64
N ASN A 208 15.04 -16.03 -11.53
CA ASN A 208 14.35 -16.93 -12.47
C ASN A 208 14.98 -16.91 -13.87
N ILE A 209 16.02 -16.12 -14.08
CA ILE A 209 16.82 -16.00 -15.31
C ILE A 209 18.09 -16.81 -15.18
#